data_af5686790aa93fa84a4a0e8d5fe56b73
#
_entry.id   af5686790aa93fa84a4a0e8d5fe56b73
#
_cell.length_a   1.000
_cell.length_b   1.000
_cell.length_c   1.000
_cell.angle_alpha   90.00
_cell.angle_beta   90.00
_cell.angle_gamma   90.00
#
_symmetry.space_group_name_H-M   'P 1'
#
loop_
_entity.id
_entity.type
_entity.pdbx_description
1 polymer ?
#
loop_
_entity_poly.entity_id
_entity_poly.type
_entity_poly.pdbx_seq_one_letter_code
_entity_poly.pdbx_strand_id
1 'polypeptide(L)'
;MREIAAANPGRLWLVGNEPDVIWQFNATPEEYARQYHDIYEAIKGVDPKSQVAIGGISQVTPLRLRYLEEVMAAYLRAYGVPMPVDVWNIHLAILREERGTWGVDIPPGLTDDTGILYEIEDNGEIEILKKQVLRFRRWMARQGMRNRPLIVTEFSVLMPAEYGFPMERVRAFMIAAFDFLMTASDEEVGYPKDGNRLVQRWAWYSAADHVYSTGNLFDPDTGQLTPLGEAFAAYAAGWQ
;
A
#
# COMPACT_ATOMS: atom_id res chain seq x y z
N MET A 1 -3.93 -21.31 8.90
CA MET A 1 -4.70 -20.42 7.98
C MET A 1 -6.10 -20.95 7.67
N ARG A 2 -6.30 -22.23 7.28
CA ARG A 2 -7.63 -22.79 6.93
C ARG A 2 -8.68 -22.61 8.03
N GLU A 3 -8.35 -22.92 9.27
CA GLU A 3 -9.28 -22.77 10.41
C GLU A 3 -9.70 -21.32 10.63
N ILE A 4 -8.75 -20.39 10.52
CA ILE A 4 -9.02 -18.95 10.66
C ILE A 4 -9.93 -18.46 9.52
N ALA A 5 -9.68 -18.88 8.29
CA ALA A 5 -10.50 -18.50 7.14
C ALA A 5 -11.92 -19.09 7.23
N ALA A 6 -12.05 -20.35 7.67
CA ALA A 6 -13.35 -20.98 7.90
C ALA A 6 -14.18 -20.28 9.00
N ALA A 7 -13.51 -19.79 10.04
CA ALA A 7 -14.17 -19.03 11.13
C ALA A 7 -14.54 -17.59 10.75
N ASN A 8 -14.02 -17.06 9.62
CA ASN A 8 -14.21 -15.67 9.19
C ASN A 8 -14.58 -15.59 7.68
N PRO A 9 -15.75 -16.12 7.30
CA PRO A 9 -16.14 -16.19 5.90
C PRO A 9 -16.38 -14.80 5.27
N GLY A 10 -16.15 -14.70 3.96
CA GLY A 10 -16.40 -13.49 3.16
C GLY A 10 -15.47 -12.31 3.42
N ARG A 11 -14.34 -12.54 4.10
CA ARG A 11 -13.38 -11.48 4.42
C ARG A 11 -12.44 -11.17 3.24
N LEU A 12 -11.85 -9.97 3.31
CA LEU A 12 -10.67 -9.61 2.54
C LEU A 12 -9.43 -9.95 3.37
N TRP A 13 -8.55 -10.75 2.77
CA TRP A 13 -7.29 -11.19 3.37
C TRP A 13 -6.12 -10.52 2.69
N LEU A 14 -5.24 -9.91 3.46
CA LEU A 14 -3.98 -9.32 2.99
C LEU A 14 -2.86 -10.32 3.28
N VAL A 15 -2.11 -10.71 2.25
CA VAL A 15 -1.05 -11.71 2.38
C VAL A 15 0.30 -11.04 2.58
N GLY A 16 0.72 -10.95 3.84
CA GLY A 16 1.95 -10.27 4.25
C GLY A 16 1.79 -8.75 4.36
N ASN A 17 2.88 -8.11 4.75
CA ASN A 17 3.04 -6.65 4.82
C ASN A 17 4.39 -6.29 4.23
N GLU A 18 4.42 -5.41 3.23
CA GLU A 18 5.65 -4.94 2.57
C GLU A 18 6.64 -6.06 2.24
N PRO A 19 6.27 -7.01 1.37
CA PRO A 19 7.17 -8.12 1.02
C PRO A 19 8.47 -7.63 0.37
N ASP A 20 8.43 -6.44 -0.17
CA ASP A 20 9.50 -5.72 -0.87
C ASP A 20 10.44 -4.91 0.06
N VAL A 21 10.28 -5.02 1.39
CA VAL A 21 11.09 -4.30 2.39
C VAL A 21 11.85 -5.26 3.29
N ILE A 22 13.17 -5.08 3.37
CA ILE A 22 14.06 -5.96 4.14
C ILE A 22 13.82 -5.94 5.67
N TRP A 23 13.22 -4.86 6.17
CA TRP A 23 12.86 -4.68 7.59
C TRP A 23 11.45 -5.17 7.93
N GLN A 24 10.66 -5.59 6.93
CA GLN A 24 9.28 -6.05 7.06
C GLN A 24 9.18 -7.54 6.71
N PHE A 25 8.34 -7.90 5.77
CA PHE A 25 8.14 -9.30 5.41
C PHE A 25 9.36 -9.92 4.71
N ASN A 26 10.19 -9.12 4.04
CA ASN A 26 11.51 -9.48 3.52
C ASN A 26 11.51 -10.76 2.70
N ALA A 27 10.80 -10.79 1.60
CA ALA A 27 10.71 -11.96 0.74
C ALA A 27 11.25 -11.67 -0.67
N THR A 28 12.10 -12.54 -1.19
CA THR A 28 12.43 -12.54 -2.61
C THR A 28 11.19 -12.81 -3.46
N PRO A 29 11.17 -12.45 -4.76
CA PRO A 29 10.03 -12.71 -5.63
C PRO A 29 9.57 -14.18 -5.61
N GLU A 30 10.49 -15.13 -5.61
CA GLU A 30 10.20 -16.56 -5.57
C GLU A 30 9.61 -17.00 -4.22
N GLU A 31 10.11 -16.47 -3.13
CA GLU A 31 9.62 -16.76 -1.78
C GLU A 31 8.21 -16.22 -1.61
N TYR A 32 7.99 -14.95 -2.01
CA TYR A 32 6.67 -14.35 -1.90
C TYR A 32 5.64 -15.04 -2.79
N ALA A 33 6.00 -15.40 -4.02
CA ALA A 33 5.11 -16.13 -4.92
C ALA A 33 4.64 -17.47 -4.32
N ARG A 34 5.54 -18.23 -3.66
CA ARG A 34 5.18 -19.49 -2.97
C ARG A 34 4.28 -19.25 -1.77
N GLN A 35 4.65 -18.31 -0.90
CA GLN A 35 3.88 -18.01 0.31
C GLN A 35 2.48 -17.50 -0.04
N TYR A 36 2.39 -16.65 -1.06
CA TYR A 36 1.10 -16.19 -1.56
C TYR A 36 0.24 -17.34 -2.08
N HIS A 37 0.81 -18.25 -2.87
CA HIS A 37 0.10 -19.43 -3.38
C HIS A 37 -0.46 -20.28 -2.25
N ASP A 38 0.36 -20.66 -1.28
CA ASP A 38 -0.04 -21.53 -0.17
C ASP A 38 -1.18 -20.91 0.66
N ILE A 39 -1.10 -19.59 0.90
CA ILE A 39 -2.13 -18.87 1.65
C ILE A 39 -3.40 -18.70 0.81
N TYR A 40 -3.27 -18.35 -0.46
CA TYR A 40 -4.40 -18.21 -1.38
C TYR A 40 -5.20 -19.52 -1.48
N GLU A 41 -4.53 -20.64 -1.74
CA GLU A 41 -5.15 -21.97 -1.82
C GLU A 41 -5.77 -22.39 -0.47
N ALA A 42 -5.12 -22.08 0.64
CA ALA A 42 -5.66 -22.37 1.96
C ALA A 42 -6.96 -21.60 2.25
N ILE A 43 -7.05 -20.32 1.84
CA ILE A 43 -8.25 -19.50 2.00
C ILE A 43 -9.35 -19.93 1.04
N LYS A 44 -9.04 -19.99 -0.26
CA LYS A 44 -10.03 -20.32 -1.30
C LYS A 44 -10.57 -21.72 -1.17
N GLY A 45 -9.77 -22.66 -0.66
CA GLY A 45 -10.19 -24.05 -0.42
C GLY A 45 -11.26 -24.22 0.66
N VAL A 46 -11.39 -23.26 1.58
CA VAL A 46 -12.42 -23.27 2.66
C VAL A 46 -13.49 -22.22 2.46
N ASP A 47 -13.15 -21.10 1.85
CA ASP A 47 -14.09 -20.02 1.53
C ASP A 47 -13.82 -19.41 0.15
N PRO A 48 -14.40 -19.95 -0.92
CA PRO A 48 -14.24 -19.42 -2.27
C PRO A 48 -14.73 -17.96 -2.45
N LYS A 49 -15.57 -17.45 -1.55
CA LYS A 49 -16.11 -16.08 -1.60
C LYS A 49 -15.19 -15.04 -0.95
N SER A 50 -14.28 -15.46 -0.08
CA SER A 50 -13.25 -14.56 0.46
C SER A 50 -12.43 -13.95 -0.65
N GLN A 51 -12.05 -12.69 -0.47
CA GLN A 51 -11.12 -11.99 -1.37
C GLN A 51 -9.69 -12.09 -0.82
N VAL A 52 -8.73 -12.26 -1.71
CA VAL A 52 -7.30 -12.31 -1.33
C VAL A 52 -6.56 -11.19 -2.06
N ALA A 53 -5.90 -10.34 -1.29
CA ALA A 53 -5.03 -9.28 -1.78
C ALA A 53 -3.57 -9.63 -1.53
N ILE A 54 -2.67 -9.04 -2.31
CA ILE A 54 -1.25 -9.04 -1.99
C ILE A 54 -0.99 -8.21 -0.73
N GLY A 55 0.12 -8.43 -0.06
CA GLY A 55 0.70 -7.47 0.89
C GLY A 55 1.02 -6.17 0.17
N GLY A 56 0.71 -5.03 0.79
CA GLY A 56 1.04 -3.73 0.20
C GLY A 56 2.53 -3.62 -0.04
N ILE A 57 2.94 -3.29 -1.27
CA ILE A 57 4.32 -2.82 -1.50
C ILE A 57 4.47 -1.44 -0.89
N SER A 58 5.63 -1.13 -0.33
CA SER A 58 5.87 0.07 0.48
C SER A 58 5.60 1.39 -0.25
N GLN A 59 5.91 1.45 -1.54
CA GLN A 59 5.68 2.60 -2.41
C GLN A 59 5.65 2.17 -3.87
N VAL A 60 5.12 3.03 -4.76
CA VAL A 60 4.98 2.68 -6.18
C VAL A 60 6.06 3.37 -7.01
N THR A 61 7.18 2.71 -7.18
CA THR A 61 8.29 3.13 -8.04
C THR A 61 8.51 2.14 -9.19
N PRO A 62 9.27 2.48 -10.22
CA PRO A 62 9.63 1.52 -11.26
C PRO A 62 10.33 0.28 -10.70
N LEU A 63 11.17 0.44 -9.69
CA LEU A 63 11.91 -0.65 -9.05
C LEU A 63 10.95 -1.64 -8.37
N ARG A 64 9.97 -1.15 -7.62
CA ARG A 64 9.02 -1.98 -6.89
C ARG A 64 7.94 -2.59 -7.80
N LEU A 65 7.61 -1.93 -8.90
CA LEU A 65 6.79 -2.56 -9.94
C LEU A 65 7.52 -3.72 -10.62
N ARG A 66 8.84 -3.61 -10.85
CA ARG A 66 9.65 -4.72 -11.35
C ARG A 66 9.68 -5.88 -10.35
N TYR A 67 9.82 -5.61 -9.05
CA TYR A 67 9.69 -6.65 -8.03
C TYR A 67 8.37 -7.42 -8.16
N LEU A 68 7.23 -6.72 -8.30
CA LEU A 68 5.93 -7.38 -8.53
C LEU A 68 5.88 -8.18 -9.85
N GLU A 69 6.47 -7.68 -10.90
CA GLU A 69 6.55 -8.39 -12.18
C GLU A 69 7.36 -9.69 -12.04
N GLU A 70 8.45 -9.66 -11.27
CA GLU A 70 9.25 -10.85 -10.97
C GLU A 70 8.49 -11.84 -10.07
N VAL A 71 7.71 -11.37 -9.08
CA VAL A 71 6.80 -12.21 -8.29
C VAL A 71 5.79 -12.92 -9.19
N MET A 72 5.12 -12.19 -10.08
CA MET A 72 4.14 -12.77 -11.01
C MET A 72 4.78 -13.77 -11.96
N ALA A 73 5.97 -13.48 -12.46
CA ALA A 73 6.74 -14.38 -13.32
C ALA A 73 7.20 -15.65 -12.55
N ALA A 74 7.64 -15.50 -11.32
CA ALA A 74 8.00 -16.62 -10.45
C ALA A 74 6.79 -17.52 -10.17
N TYR A 75 5.63 -16.92 -9.90
CA TYR A 75 4.39 -17.66 -9.71
C TYR A 75 4.02 -18.46 -10.97
N LEU A 76 4.05 -17.82 -12.15
CA LEU A 76 3.76 -18.48 -13.41
C LEU A 76 4.73 -19.65 -13.71
N ARG A 77 6.02 -19.45 -13.44
CA ARG A 77 7.03 -20.53 -13.59
C ARG A 77 6.77 -21.70 -12.65
N ALA A 78 6.37 -21.44 -11.42
CA ALA A 78 6.17 -22.47 -10.41
C ALA A 78 4.89 -23.27 -10.60
N TYR A 79 3.80 -22.62 -11.01
CA TYR A 79 2.45 -23.20 -11.00
C TYR A 79 1.80 -23.32 -12.38
N GLY A 80 2.41 -22.80 -13.45
CA GLY A 80 1.91 -22.91 -14.83
C GLY A 80 0.68 -22.06 -15.13
N VAL A 81 0.23 -21.24 -14.19
CA VAL A 81 -0.92 -20.34 -14.32
C VAL A 81 -0.57 -18.93 -13.84
N PRO A 82 -1.23 -17.88 -14.36
CA PRO A 82 -1.05 -16.53 -13.83
C PRO A 82 -1.41 -16.45 -12.35
N MET A 83 -0.68 -15.61 -11.61
CA MET A 83 -0.94 -15.37 -10.19
C MET A 83 -2.35 -14.80 -9.99
N PRO A 84 -3.23 -15.48 -9.24
CA PRO A 84 -4.59 -15.00 -8.99
C PRO A 84 -4.55 -13.88 -7.93
N VAL A 85 -5.06 -12.69 -8.28
CA VAL A 85 -5.19 -11.56 -7.35
C VAL A 85 -6.61 -11.04 -7.41
N ASP A 86 -7.34 -11.09 -6.30
CA ASP A 86 -8.71 -10.56 -6.23
C ASP A 86 -8.71 -9.05 -6.04
N VAL A 87 -7.80 -8.55 -5.21
CA VAL A 87 -7.65 -7.13 -4.87
C VAL A 87 -6.16 -6.77 -4.88
N TRP A 88 -5.79 -5.70 -5.56
CA TRP A 88 -4.44 -5.13 -5.49
C TRP A 88 -4.32 -4.23 -4.28
N ASN A 89 -3.18 -4.29 -3.61
CA ASN A 89 -2.88 -3.49 -2.43
C ASN A 89 -1.52 -2.81 -2.57
N ILE A 90 -1.45 -1.55 -2.18
CA ILE A 90 -0.21 -0.76 -2.13
C ILE A 90 -0.16 0.08 -0.86
N HIS A 91 1.03 0.44 -0.46
CA HIS A 91 1.30 1.59 0.41
C HIS A 91 1.79 2.77 -0.45
N LEU A 92 1.78 3.96 0.11
CA LEU A 92 2.16 5.19 -0.58
C LEU A 92 3.21 5.96 0.25
N ALA A 93 4.22 5.24 0.75
CA ALA A 93 5.37 5.89 1.35
C ALA A 93 6.14 6.73 0.29
N ILE A 94 6.90 7.70 0.74
CA ILE A 94 7.79 8.52 -0.09
C ILE A 94 9.16 8.46 0.57
N LEU A 95 9.89 7.40 0.28
CA LEU A 95 11.15 7.07 0.96
C LEU A 95 12.24 6.78 -0.07
N ARG A 96 13.49 7.05 0.30
CA ARG A 96 14.66 6.82 -0.52
C ARG A 96 14.85 5.33 -0.81
N GLU A 97 15.16 5.00 -2.05
CA GLU A 97 15.51 3.65 -2.51
C GLU A 97 17.00 3.61 -2.84
N GLU A 98 17.82 3.35 -1.87
CA GLU A 98 19.27 3.25 -2.03
C GLU A 98 19.83 2.23 -1.02
N ARG A 99 20.65 1.30 -1.54
CA ARG A 99 21.18 0.17 -0.76
C ARG A 99 21.99 0.65 0.42
N GLY A 100 21.63 0.18 1.62
CA GLY A 100 22.38 0.43 2.85
C GLY A 100 22.33 1.87 3.37
N THR A 101 21.36 2.66 2.93
CA THR A 101 21.12 4.02 3.45
C THR A 101 19.78 4.10 4.18
N TRP A 102 19.34 5.33 4.50
CA TRP A 102 18.01 5.53 5.07
C TRP A 102 16.90 5.26 4.02
N GLY A 103 15.70 4.99 4.50
CA GLY A 103 14.53 4.76 3.64
C GLY A 103 14.11 3.30 3.58
N VAL A 104 13.72 2.82 2.40
CA VAL A 104 13.14 1.49 2.23
C VAL A 104 14.09 0.46 1.61
N ASP A 105 15.35 0.84 1.33
CA ASP A 105 16.34 -0.01 0.69
C ASP A 105 15.85 -0.59 -0.67
N ILE A 106 16.59 -1.54 -1.21
CA ILE A 106 16.28 -2.25 -2.45
C ILE A 106 15.45 -3.49 -2.13
N PRO A 107 14.40 -3.80 -2.92
CA PRO A 107 13.60 -5.01 -2.71
C PRO A 107 14.47 -6.28 -2.67
N PRO A 108 14.16 -7.22 -1.77
CA PRO A 108 14.86 -8.51 -1.69
C PRO A 108 14.86 -9.23 -3.04
N GLY A 109 16.01 -9.79 -3.41
CA GLY A 109 16.19 -10.49 -4.69
C GLY A 109 16.59 -9.60 -5.86
N LEU A 110 16.42 -8.26 -5.79
CA LEU A 110 16.90 -7.35 -6.82
C LEU A 110 18.37 -6.96 -6.58
N THR A 111 19.10 -6.73 -7.67
CA THR A 111 20.56 -6.46 -7.65
C THR A 111 20.91 -5.00 -7.87
N ASP A 112 19.92 -4.14 -7.98
CA ASP A 112 20.13 -2.69 -8.13
C ASP A 112 20.76 -2.09 -6.88
N ASP A 113 21.46 -0.98 -7.04
CA ASP A 113 21.99 -0.20 -5.92
C ASP A 113 21.09 0.98 -5.58
N THR A 114 20.32 1.47 -6.56
CA THR A 114 19.44 2.63 -6.40
C THR A 114 18.13 2.46 -7.17
N GLY A 115 17.04 3.03 -6.63
CA GLY A 115 15.79 3.29 -7.31
C GLY A 115 15.51 4.79 -7.39
N ILE A 116 14.36 5.26 -6.90
CA ILE A 116 14.10 6.70 -6.78
C ILE A 116 14.74 7.21 -5.49
N LEU A 117 15.58 8.22 -5.64
CA LEU A 117 16.30 8.86 -4.51
C LEU A 117 15.46 10.02 -3.96
N TYR A 118 14.32 9.70 -3.36
CA TYR A 118 13.56 10.71 -2.62
C TYR A 118 14.38 11.25 -1.46
N GLU A 119 14.23 12.52 -1.20
CA GLU A 119 14.83 13.20 -0.05
C GLU A 119 13.81 13.37 1.09
N ILE A 120 14.29 13.78 2.26
CA ILE A 120 13.42 13.95 3.44
C ILE A 120 12.29 14.94 3.14
N GLU A 121 12.60 16.03 2.46
CA GLU A 121 11.66 17.10 2.11
C GLU A 121 10.52 16.65 1.19
N ASP A 122 10.73 15.60 0.40
CA ASP A 122 9.71 15.01 -0.50
C ASP A 122 8.59 14.32 0.27
N ASN A 123 8.84 13.94 1.53
CA ASN A 123 7.83 13.26 2.35
C ASN A 123 6.63 14.19 2.60
N GLY A 124 5.44 13.71 2.29
CA GLY A 124 4.22 14.53 2.35
C GLY A 124 3.97 15.40 1.12
N GLU A 125 4.68 15.18 -0.01
CA GLU A 125 4.39 15.85 -1.27
C GLU A 125 3.23 15.14 -1.99
N ILE A 126 2.07 15.83 -2.02
CA ILE A 126 0.82 15.27 -2.56
C ILE A 126 0.93 14.86 -4.04
N GLU A 127 1.71 15.57 -4.84
CA GLU A 127 1.90 15.25 -6.26
C GLU A 127 2.68 13.96 -6.46
N ILE A 128 3.55 13.58 -5.52
CA ILE A 128 4.24 12.28 -5.54
C ILE A 128 3.23 11.17 -5.24
N LEU A 129 2.39 11.32 -4.22
CA LEU A 129 1.32 10.36 -3.90
C LEU A 129 0.40 10.13 -5.11
N LYS A 130 -0.09 11.20 -5.73
CA LYS A 130 -0.93 11.13 -6.94
C LYS A 130 -0.25 10.37 -8.09
N LYS A 131 1.03 10.67 -8.34
CA LYS A 131 1.83 10.00 -9.37
C LYS A 131 2.00 8.50 -9.07
N GLN A 132 2.15 8.10 -7.81
CA GLN A 132 2.25 6.70 -7.40
C GLN A 132 0.95 5.94 -7.71
N VAL A 133 -0.21 6.47 -7.32
CA VAL A 133 -1.52 5.86 -7.61
C VAL A 133 -1.74 5.71 -9.12
N LEU A 134 -1.52 6.78 -9.89
CA LEU A 134 -1.67 6.73 -11.35
C LEU A 134 -0.68 5.75 -12.00
N ARG A 135 0.57 5.69 -11.51
CA ARG A 135 1.58 4.73 -11.99
C ARG A 135 1.12 3.30 -11.78
N PHE A 136 0.58 2.99 -10.60
CA PHE A 136 0.09 1.65 -10.30
C PHE A 136 -1.13 1.28 -11.14
N ARG A 137 -2.11 2.17 -11.31
CA ARG A 137 -3.27 1.94 -12.17
C ARG A 137 -2.88 1.72 -13.64
N ARG A 138 -1.95 2.50 -14.16
CA ARG A 138 -1.39 2.30 -15.52
C ARG A 138 -0.68 0.94 -15.63
N TRP A 139 0.05 0.56 -14.60
CA TRP A 139 0.66 -0.77 -14.54
C TRP A 139 -0.39 -1.87 -14.53
N MET A 140 -1.41 -1.80 -13.68
CA MET A 140 -2.53 -2.76 -13.65
C MET A 140 -3.20 -2.87 -15.03
N ALA A 141 -3.43 -1.77 -15.72
CA ALA A 141 -4.03 -1.76 -17.05
C ALA A 141 -3.14 -2.48 -18.09
N ARG A 142 -1.83 -2.22 -18.08
CA ARG A 142 -0.87 -2.94 -18.95
C ARG A 142 -0.80 -4.43 -18.68
N GLN A 143 -1.00 -4.86 -17.43
CA GLN A 143 -1.05 -6.27 -17.03
C GLN A 143 -2.43 -6.92 -17.29
N GLY A 144 -3.37 -6.22 -17.93
CA GLY A 144 -4.74 -6.73 -18.16
C GLY A 144 -5.62 -6.77 -16.91
N MET A 145 -5.23 -6.09 -15.83
CA MET A 145 -5.89 -6.15 -14.52
C MET A 145 -6.66 -4.87 -14.15
N ARG A 146 -6.98 -4.02 -15.14
CA ARG A 146 -7.78 -2.81 -14.91
C ARG A 146 -9.08 -3.10 -14.15
N ASN A 147 -9.70 -4.26 -14.40
CA ASN A 147 -10.97 -4.69 -13.80
C ASN A 147 -10.82 -5.28 -12.39
N ARG A 148 -9.71 -5.04 -11.71
CA ARG A 148 -9.50 -5.39 -10.31
C ARG A 148 -9.53 -4.14 -9.43
N PRO A 149 -10.10 -4.23 -8.20
CA PRO A 149 -10.03 -3.12 -7.26
C PRO A 149 -8.60 -2.89 -6.79
N LEU A 150 -8.31 -1.63 -6.45
CA LEU A 150 -7.07 -1.21 -5.79
C LEU A 150 -7.41 -0.62 -4.43
N ILE A 151 -6.68 -1.06 -3.41
CA ILE A 151 -6.75 -0.48 -2.07
C ILE A 151 -5.39 0.09 -1.67
N VAL A 152 -5.40 1.04 -0.75
CA VAL A 152 -4.21 1.63 -0.13
C VAL A 152 -4.33 1.40 1.37
N THR A 153 -3.52 0.52 1.93
CA THR A 153 -3.66 0.16 3.33
C THR A 153 -2.78 0.96 4.28
N GLU A 154 -1.77 1.66 3.74
CA GLU A 154 -0.93 2.57 4.52
C GLU A 154 -0.47 3.75 3.68
N PHE A 155 -0.61 4.95 4.23
CA PHE A 155 0.05 6.17 3.76
C PHE A 155 0.01 7.23 4.87
N SER A 156 1.08 7.99 4.99
CA SER A 156 1.23 9.06 5.97
C SER A 156 2.47 9.88 5.66
N VAL A 157 2.76 10.85 6.53
CA VAL A 157 4.08 11.44 6.66
C VAL A 157 4.84 10.64 7.73
N LEU A 158 5.91 9.95 7.31
CA LEU A 158 6.71 9.07 8.18
C LEU A 158 7.94 9.79 8.78
N MET A 159 8.14 11.07 8.45
CA MET A 159 9.26 11.86 8.96
C MET A 159 8.93 12.52 10.29
N PRO A 160 9.90 12.61 11.23
CA PRO A 160 9.75 13.35 12.47
C PRO A 160 9.40 14.83 12.23
N ALA A 161 8.63 15.43 13.16
CA ALA A 161 8.18 16.81 13.04
C ALA A 161 9.36 17.80 12.95
N GLU A 162 10.46 17.54 13.64
CA GLU A 162 11.70 18.35 13.64
C GLU A 162 12.43 18.36 12.29
N TYR A 163 12.10 17.46 11.38
CA TYR A 163 12.65 17.45 10.01
C TYR A 163 11.84 18.32 9.02
N GLY A 164 11.02 19.23 9.55
CA GLY A 164 10.25 20.17 8.74
C GLY A 164 8.81 19.74 8.46
N PHE A 165 8.26 18.84 9.30
CA PHE A 165 6.89 18.34 9.18
C PHE A 165 6.02 18.79 10.37
N PRO A 166 5.79 20.12 10.55
CA PRO A 166 4.87 20.59 11.56
C PRO A 166 3.45 20.10 11.27
N MET A 167 2.62 20.06 12.29
CA MET A 167 1.25 19.54 12.24
C MET A 167 0.42 20.11 11.08
N GLU A 168 0.56 21.41 10.77
CA GLU A 168 -0.15 22.07 9.68
C GLU A 168 0.21 21.48 8.30
N ARG A 169 1.50 21.16 8.06
CA ARG A 169 1.96 20.53 6.83
C ARG A 169 1.40 19.12 6.71
N VAL A 170 1.46 18.34 7.79
CA VAL A 170 0.93 16.97 7.83
C VAL A 170 -0.58 16.96 7.62
N ARG A 171 -1.31 17.87 8.28
CA ARG A 171 -2.75 18.05 8.10
C ARG A 171 -3.11 18.40 6.66
N ALA A 172 -2.39 19.33 6.05
CA ALA A 172 -2.63 19.76 4.67
C ALA A 172 -2.43 18.56 3.70
N PHE A 173 -1.36 17.79 3.89
CA PHE A 173 -1.12 16.56 3.12
C PHE A 173 -2.24 15.55 3.33
N MET A 174 -2.63 15.27 4.57
CA MET A 174 -3.70 14.32 4.92
C MET A 174 -5.01 14.66 4.20
N ILE A 175 -5.46 15.90 4.28
CA ILE A 175 -6.72 16.33 3.65
C ILE A 175 -6.62 16.24 2.13
N ALA A 176 -5.54 16.73 1.53
CA ALA A 176 -5.34 16.66 0.08
C ALA A 176 -5.27 15.21 -0.44
N ALA A 177 -4.66 14.31 0.34
CA ALA A 177 -4.63 12.89 0.02
C ALA A 177 -6.02 12.26 0.11
N PHE A 178 -6.81 12.59 1.13
CA PHE A 178 -8.17 12.10 1.29
C PHE A 178 -9.08 12.56 0.14
N ASP A 179 -9.06 13.85 -0.19
CA ASP A 179 -9.80 14.41 -1.32
C ASP A 179 -9.48 13.67 -2.63
N PHE A 180 -8.18 13.45 -2.89
CA PHE A 180 -7.75 12.71 -4.08
C PHE A 180 -8.21 11.26 -4.06
N LEU A 181 -7.97 10.52 -2.97
CA LEU A 181 -8.30 9.09 -2.87
C LEU A 181 -9.82 8.84 -2.91
N MET A 182 -10.62 9.80 -2.43
CA MET A 182 -12.08 9.72 -2.47
C MET A 182 -12.68 10.02 -3.85
N THR A 183 -12.08 10.94 -4.61
CA THR A 183 -12.75 11.51 -5.79
C THR A 183 -12.05 11.21 -7.12
N ALA A 184 -10.75 10.90 -7.10
CA ALA A 184 -10.00 10.76 -8.34
C ALA A 184 -10.47 9.58 -9.19
N SER A 185 -10.77 9.86 -10.44
CA SER A 185 -11.20 8.89 -11.45
C SER A 185 -10.45 9.09 -12.76
N ASP A 186 -10.41 8.05 -13.58
CA ASP A 186 -9.75 8.08 -14.89
C ASP A 186 -10.40 7.02 -15.80
N GLU A 187 -10.93 7.45 -16.94
CA GLU A 187 -11.67 6.59 -17.86
C GLU A 187 -10.82 5.51 -18.53
N GLU A 188 -9.50 5.71 -18.59
CA GLU A 188 -8.58 4.76 -19.23
C GLU A 188 -8.06 3.70 -18.27
N VAL A 189 -7.73 4.08 -17.03
CA VAL A 189 -7.04 3.20 -16.08
C VAL A 189 -7.81 2.94 -14.77
N GLY A 190 -8.85 3.71 -14.48
CA GLY A 190 -9.67 3.55 -13.28
C GLY A 190 -10.48 2.25 -13.28
N TYR A 191 -11.04 1.89 -12.13
CA TYR A 191 -11.84 0.67 -11.96
C TYR A 191 -13.26 0.85 -12.53
N PRO A 192 -13.63 0.19 -13.64
CA PRO A 192 -14.88 0.48 -14.32
C PRO A 192 -16.15 0.19 -13.50
N LYS A 193 -16.08 -0.78 -12.58
CA LYS A 193 -17.23 -1.15 -11.73
C LYS A 193 -17.50 -0.15 -10.59
N ASP A 194 -16.64 0.85 -10.45
CA ASP A 194 -16.72 1.87 -9.40
C ASP A 194 -16.56 3.28 -10.00
N GLY A 195 -17.26 3.56 -11.10
CA GLY A 195 -17.24 4.88 -11.75
C GLY A 195 -15.84 5.30 -12.23
N ASN A 196 -14.99 4.34 -12.58
CA ASN A 196 -13.60 4.57 -12.95
C ASN A 196 -12.74 5.22 -11.84
N ARG A 197 -13.12 5.12 -10.56
CA ARG A 197 -12.29 5.60 -9.46
C ARG A 197 -10.94 4.89 -9.44
N LEU A 198 -9.92 5.63 -9.02
CA LEU A 198 -8.55 5.09 -8.97
C LEU A 198 -8.34 4.19 -7.76
N VAL A 199 -8.94 4.49 -6.61
CA VAL A 199 -8.79 3.74 -5.35
C VAL A 199 -10.17 3.45 -4.77
N GLN A 200 -10.40 2.22 -4.29
CA GLN A 200 -11.70 1.80 -3.77
C GLN A 200 -11.79 1.87 -2.25
N ARG A 201 -10.67 1.66 -1.55
CA ARG A 201 -10.55 1.75 -0.09
C ARG A 201 -9.16 2.23 0.27
N TRP A 202 -9.05 2.91 1.40
CA TRP A 202 -7.77 3.37 1.91
C TRP A 202 -7.80 3.50 3.43
N ALA A 203 -6.62 3.50 4.05
CA ALA A 203 -6.44 3.72 5.48
C ALA A 203 -5.22 4.60 5.72
N TRP A 204 -5.39 5.59 6.59
CA TRP A 204 -4.32 6.46 7.06
C TRP A 204 -3.45 5.71 8.08
N TYR A 205 -2.16 5.86 8.02
CA TYR A 205 -1.20 5.39 9.01
C TYR A 205 -0.73 6.58 9.88
N SER A 206 -1.00 6.57 11.19
CA SER A 206 -1.55 5.47 11.92
C SER A 206 -2.63 5.96 12.90
N ALA A 207 -3.39 5.02 13.45
CA ALA A 207 -4.24 5.34 14.60
C ALA A 207 -3.37 5.79 15.78
N ALA A 208 -2.32 5.03 16.12
CA ALA A 208 -1.35 5.36 17.16
C ALA A 208 -0.08 4.51 16.93
N ASP A 209 1.08 5.14 16.91
CA ASP A 209 2.38 4.51 16.74
C ASP A 209 3.45 5.25 17.53
N HIS A 210 4.35 4.51 18.21
CA HIS A 210 5.42 5.11 19.01
C HIS A 210 6.65 5.52 18.18
N VAL A 211 6.82 4.96 16.99
CA VAL A 211 7.99 5.20 16.13
C VAL A 211 7.70 6.34 15.14
N TYR A 212 6.56 6.24 14.43
CA TYR A 212 6.15 7.20 13.39
C TYR A 212 5.02 8.10 13.90
N SER A 213 5.27 8.83 14.97
CA SER A 213 4.25 9.57 15.72
C SER A 213 3.64 10.76 14.98
N THR A 214 4.33 11.30 13.96
CA THR A 214 3.89 12.50 13.20
C THR A 214 2.53 12.31 12.53
N GLY A 215 2.19 11.10 12.11
CA GLY A 215 0.90 10.73 11.50
C GLY A 215 -0.18 10.27 12.49
N ASN A 216 0.09 10.27 13.79
CA ASN A 216 -0.84 9.69 14.77
C ASN A 216 -2.15 10.46 14.89
N LEU A 217 -3.26 9.72 14.87
CA LEU A 217 -4.60 10.26 15.16
C LEU A 217 -4.90 10.26 16.66
N PHE A 218 -4.31 9.34 17.40
CA PHE A 218 -4.39 9.25 18.86
C PHE A 218 -2.99 9.25 19.44
N ASP A 219 -2.86 9.86 20.58
CA ASP A 219 -1.65 9.77 21.40
C ASP A 219 -1.50 8.32 21.92
N PRO A 220 -0.37 7.64 21.65
CA PRO A 220 -0.23 6.22 21.96
C PRO A 220 -0.16 5.92 23.48
N ASP A 221 0.20 6.91 24.32
CA ASP A 221 0.31 6.73 25.77
C ASP A 221 -1.00 7.01 26.49
N THR A 222 -1.76 8.01 26.04
CA THR A 222 -2.97 8.48 26.70
C THR A 222 -4.26 8.00 26.02
N GLY A 223 -4.19 7.61 24.74
CA GLY A 223 -5.37 7.25 23.93
C GLY A 223 -6.25 8.46 23.56
N GLN A 224 -5.80 9.68 23.82
CA GLN A 224 -6.54 10.90 23.48
C GLN A 224 -6.33 11.26 21.99
N LEU A 225 -7.32 11.91 21.38
CA LEU A 225 -7.17 12.47 20.04
C LEU A 225 -6.03 13.50 20.00
N THR A 226 -5.18 13.37 19.00
CA THR A 226 -4.22 14.42 18.65
C THR A 226 -4.92 15.54 17.87
N PRO A 227 -4.32 16.72 17.70
CA PRO A 227 -4.86 17.74 16.79
C PRO A 227 -5.05 17.24 15.34
N LEU A 228 -4.22 16.28 14.88
CA LEU A 228 -4.40 15.63 13.58
C LEU A 228 -5.61 14.71 13.59
N GLY A 229 -5.83 13.97 14.69
CA GLY A 229 -7.02 13.14 14.90
C GLY A 229 -8.32 13.94 14.92
N GLU A 230 -8.31 15.14 15.54
CA GLU A 230 -9.44 16.07 15.50
C GLU A 230 -9.73 16.54 14.06
N ALA A 231 -8.67 16.84 13.29
CA ALA A 231 -8.81 17.23 11.87
C ALA A 231 -9.35 16.07 11.02
N PHE A 232 -8.92 14.85 11.29
CA PHE A 232 -9.46 13.64 10.64
C PHE A 232 -10.95 13.47 10.95
N ALA A 233 -11.34 13.57 12.21
CA ALA A 233 -12.74 13.44 12.63
C ALA A 233 -13.64 14.51 11.99
N ALA A 234 -13.15 15.76 11.94
CA ALA A 234 -13.86 16.85 11.30
C ALA A 234 -14.04 16.63 9.77
N TYR A 235 -12.98 16.13 9.10
CA TYR A 235 -13.06 15.76 7.69
C TYR A 235 -14.09 14.65 7.44
N ALA A 236 -14.02 13.58 8.23
CA ALA A 236 -14.96 12.45 8.10
C ALA A 236 -16.42 12.86 8.34
N ALA A 237 -16.68 13.78 9.26
CA ALA A 237 -18.02 14.29 9.51
C ALA A 237 -18.60 15.12 8.33
N GLY A 238 -17.75 15.74 7.53
CA GLY A 238 -18.15 16.51 6.34
C GLY A 238 -18.59 15.67 5.14
N TRP A 239 -18.37 14.34 5.18
CA TRP A 239 -18.72 13.39 4.12
C TRP A 239 -20.00 12.58 4.40
N GLN A 240 -20.81 12.97 5.37
CA GLN A 240 -22.10 12.32 5.73
C GLN A 240 -23.24 12.83 4.89
#